data_63813a62f5da688a8bf8b385990a0473
#
_entry.id   63813a62f5da688a8bf8b385990a0473
#
_cell.length_a   1.000
_cell.length_b   1.000
_cell.length_c   1.000
_cell.angle_alpha   90.00
_cell.angle_beta   90.00
_cell.angle_gamma   90.00
#
_symmetry.space_group_name_H-M   'P 1'
#
loop_
_entity.id
_entity.type
_entity.pdbx_description
1 polymer ?
#
loop_
_entity_poly.entity_id
_entity_poly.type
_entity_poly.pdbx_seq_one_letter_code
_entity_poly.pdbx_strand_id
1 'polypeptide(L)'
;MKRLLIGAALLLIYSCEDTASKSIAQYDIDLFFKNISIGGGYFSSDESKLAFTSNASGIYNVYEVDINSGETSQRTQSDTESFYALSYIPNSNALLYSADKGGNEISHIYLLKEDNSTVDLTPEETEKARFFGWSKVRTCFYYQSNKRDERFFDLYKMKVDEWDPILMYENQQNLSVESVSNNERYFLLSKYTTTSTNDFYLFDNQTRALTQVSDGAGSYSSAGFSDDNTTFFFITDVGKEFAYLKSYEIESGKQEVIYESDWDVMYSYLSEKETYRVIGINEDGRTNLVILDINNDTEVNFPEIQDGSINSISISKSEEKMRLSVGSSKNPSNIYLYDMKSNRTKKLTQSLNPELNADHLVAAEVVRFSSFDGLEIPAIYYKPLQASKRNKVPALVWVHGGPGGQTRVGYYSLIQYLVNQGYAILAVNNRGSSGYGKSFYKMDDRNHGDKDLKDCIWGKKWLQEQNYIDTDKIGIIGGSY
;
A
#
# COMPACT_ATOMS: atom_id res chain seq x y z
N MET A 1 -57.10 -60.77 30.88
CA MET A 1 -56.51 -59.49 31.22
C MET A 1 -55.78 -58.95 30.00
N LYS A 2 -56.38 -58.04 29.25
CA LYS A 2 -55.83 -57.39 28.04
C LYS A 2 -55.24 -56.05 28.45
N ARG A 3 -53.95 -55.84 28.22
CA ARG A 3 -53.30 -54.52 28.41
C ARG A 3 -53.38 -53.73 27.12
N LEU A 4 -54.02 -52.58 27.16
CA LEU A 4 -54.01 -51.57 26.13
C LEU A 4 -52.69 -50.77 26.22
N LEU A 5 -51.96 -50.72 25.11
CA LEU A 5 -50.86 -49.76 24.91
C LEU A 5 -51.40 -48.54 24.18
N ILE A 6 -51.31 -47.38 24.84
CA ILE A 6 -51.60 -46.08 24.25
C ILE A 6 -50.27 -45.50 23.77
N GLY A 7 -50.12 -45.44 22.45
CA GLY A 7 -48.97 -44.78 21.80
C GLY A 7 -49.22 -43.27 21.74
N ALA A 8 -48.40 -42.49 22.42
CA ALA A 8 -48.37 -41.01 22.27
C ALA A 8 -47.52 -40.64 21.08
N ALA A 9 -48.13 -40.08 20.03
CA ALA A 9 -47.44 -39.45 18.90
C ALA A 9 -46.99 -38.05 19.29
N LEU A 10 -45.68 -37.83 19.48
CA LEU A 10 -45.09 -36.50 19.57
C LEU A 10 -45.07 -35.84 18.18
N LEU A 11 -45.91 -34.86 17.95
CA LEU A 11 -45.80 -33.92 16.83
C LEU A 11 -44.67 -32.93 17.15
N LEU A 12 -43.50 -33.11 16.53
CA LEU A 12 -42.47 -32.09 16.45
C LEU A 12 -42.92 -31.00 15.52
N ILE A 13 -43.41 -29.87 16.08
CA ILE A 13 -43.64 -28.63 15.35
C ILE A 13 -42.24 -28.02 15.11
N TYR A 14 -41.70 -28.18 13.92
CA TYR A 14 -40.57 -27.37 13.45
C TYR A 14 -41.08 -25.94 13.27
N SER A 15 -40.84 -25.09 14.27
CA SER A 15 -40.94 -23.65 14.11
C SER A 15 -39.87 -23.22 13.15
N CYS A 16 -40.22 -22.93 11.88
CA CYS A 16 -39.39 -22.08 11.05
C CYS A 16 -39.41 -20.69 11.70
N GLU A 17 -38.36 -20.34 12.43
CA GLU A 17 -38.08 -18.95 12.73
C GLU A 17 -37.81 -18.26 11.37
N ASP A 18 -38.84 -17.53 10.90
CA ASP A 18 -38.63 -16.48 9.92
C ASP A 18 -37.72 -15.44 10.56
N THR A 19 -36.43 -15.60 10.34
CA THR A 19 -35.50 -14.51 10.59
C THR A 19 -35.92 -13.37 9.69
N ALA A 20 -36.66 -12.43 10.23
CA ALA A 20 -37.00 -11.18 9.58
C ALA A 20 -35.68 -10.60 9.07
N SER A 21 -35.53 -10.42 7.77
CA SER A 21 -34.36 -9.80 7.17
C SER A 21 -34.21 -8.43 7.85
N LYS A 22 -33.15 -8.28 8.64
CA LYS A 22 -32.81 -6.96 9.22
C LYS A 22 -32.81 -5.98 8.04
N SER A 23 -33.70 -4.99 8.07
CA SER A 23 -33.69 -3.93 7.07
C SER A 23 -32.34 -3.21 7.18
N ILE A 24 -31.52 -3.35 6.16
CA ILE A 24 -30.22 -2.68 6.12
C ILE A 24 -30.48 -1.24 5.72
N ALA A 25 -30.02 -0.31 6.56
CA ALA A 25 -30.13 1.11 6.22
C ALA A 25 -29.27 1.41 4.98
N GLN A 26 -29.89 2.09 4.02
CA GLN A 26 -29.19 2.66 2.89
C GLN A 26 -28.74 4.07 3.26
N TYR A 27 -27.50 4.39 2.91
CA TYR A 27 -26.87 5.68 3.22
C TYR A 27 -26.61 6.47 1.93
N ASP A 28 -26.63 7.79 2.05
CA ASP A 28 -26.23 8.66 0.96
C ASP A 28 -24.72 8.52 0.66
N ILE A 29 -24.35 8.75 -0.59
CA ILE A 29 -22.98 8.62 -1.07
C ILE A 29 -22.00 9.49 -0.25
N ASP A 30 -22.43 10.68 0.15
CA ASP A 30 -21.62 11.64 0.91
C ASP A 30 -21.09 11.06 2.21
N LEU A 31 -21.85 10.17 2.87
CA LEU A 31 -21.42 9.56 4.12
C LEU A 31 -20.22 8.63 3.93
N PHE A 32 -20.15 7.95 2.77
CA PHE A 32 -18.99 7.10 2.44
C PHE A 32 -17.76 7.91 2.05
N PHE A 33 -17.96 9.09 1.45
CA PHE A 33 -16.85 9.99 1.07
C PHE A 33 -16.39 10.92 2.20
N LYS A 34 -17.15 11.02 3.29
CA LYS A 34 -16.73 11.66 4.55
C LYS A 34 -15.83 10.78 5.43
N ASN A 35 -15.49 9.56 5.01
CA ASN A 35 -14.45 8.79 5.69
C ASN A 35 -13.12 9.54 5.65
N ILE A 36 -12.42 9.51 6.78
CA ILE A 36 -11.11 10.16 6.88
C ILE A 36 -10.06 9.28 6.20
N SER A 37 -9.35 9.86 5.24
CA SER A 37 -8.19 9.24 4.63
C SER A 37 -6.94 9.58 5.44
N ILE A 38 -6.14 8.57 5.77
CA ILE A 38 -4.94 8.68 6.60
C ILE A 38 -3.78 8.05 5.87
N GLY A 39 -2.68 8.78 5.76
CA GLY A 39 -1.43 8.32 5.14
C GLY A 39 -0.19 8.65 5.97
N GLY A 40 0.89 7.91 5.76
CA GLY A 40 2.15 8.12 6.46
C GLY A 40 2.17 7.58 7.89
N GLY A 41 2.72 8.34 8.81
CA GLY A 41 2.96 8.00 10.20
C GLY A 41 4.45 7.93 10.51
N TYR A 42 5.04 9.11 10.76
CA TYR A 42 6.47 9.31 10.97
C TYR A 42 6.73 9.64 12.43
N PHE A 43 7.61 8.89 13.09
CA PHE A 43 7.97 9.12 14.47
C PHE A 43 8.75 10.43 14.65
N SER A 44 8.44 11.19 15.70
CA SER A 44 9.31 12.25 16.21
C SER A 44 10.64 11.68 16.72
N SER A 45 11.66 12.52 16.90
CA SER A 45 12.99 12.06 17.31
C SER A 45 13.00 11.38 18.69
N ASP A 46 12.12 11.81 19.59
CA ASP A 46 11.92 11.23 20.92
C ASP A 46 10.88 10.10 20.95
N GLU A 47 10.30 9.78 19.78
CA GLU A 47 9.27 8.77 19.60
C GLU A 47 8.01 8.95 20.47
N SER A 48 7.74 10.19 20.87
CA SER A 48 6.53 10.53 21.63
C SER A 48 5.34 10.87 20.76
N LYS A 49 5.57 11.14 19.45
CA LYS A 49 4.55 11.57 18.50
C LYS A 49 4.70 10.88 17.15
N LEU A 50 3.59 10.89 16.40
CA LEU A 50 3.55 10.51 14.98
C LEU A 50 2.96 11.65 14.16
N ALA A 51 3.70 12.10 13.13
CA ALA A 51 3.16 12.99 12.11
C ALA A 51 2.54 12.17 10.98
N PHE A 52 1.39 12.58 10.47
CA PHE A 52 0.68 11.89 9.40
C PHE A 52 -0.12 12.86 8.53
N THR A 53 -0.54 12.40 7.37
CA THR A 53 -1.42 13.13 6.45
C THR A 53 -2.85 12.73 6.70
N SER A 54 -3.79 13.70 6.75
CA SER A 54 -5.21 13.41 6.86
C SER A 54 -6.06 14.47 6.16
N ASN A 55 -7.21 14.05 5.61
CA ASN A 55 -8.22 14.94 5.04
C ASN A 55 -9.35 15.29 6.02
N ALA A 56 -9.13 15.15 7.32
CA ALA A 56 -10.15 15.40 8.35
C ALA A 56 -10.69 16.85 8.33
N SER A 57 -9.95 17.82 7.79
CA SER A 57 -10.37 19.21 7.58
C SER A 57 -11.06 19.45 6.21
N GLY A 58 -11.36 18.39 5.44
CA GLY A 58 -11.96 18.48 4.10
C GLY A 58 -10.94 18.39 2.97
N ILE A 59 -9.69 18.72 3.22
CA ILE A 59 -8.55 18.57 2.31
C ILE A 59 -7.37 18.00 3.09
N TYR A 60 -6.39 17.41 2.38
CA TYR A 60 -5.22 16.85 3.04
C TYR A 60 -4.37 17.93 3.72
N ASN A 61 -4.12 17.72 5.00
CA ASN A 61 -3.23 18.52 5.84
C ASN A 61 -2.32 17.60 6.66
N VAL A 62 -1.26 18.19 7.22
CA VAL A 62 -0.36 17.50 8.16
C VAL A 62 -0.96 17.54 9.56
N TYR A 63 -1.05 16.38 10.18
CA TYR A 63 -1.50 16.18 11.55
C TYR A 63 -0.41 15.51 12.38
N GLU A 64 -0.54 15.63 13.68
CA GLU A 64 0.32 15.00 14.67
C GLU A 64 -0.54 14.35 15.73
N VAL A 65 -0.19 13.15 16.17
CA VAL A 65 -0.81 12.47 17.30
C VAL A 65 0.23 12.19 18.38
N ASP A 66 -0.08 12.57 19.62
CA ASP A 66 0.70 12.16 20.79
C ASP A 66 0.44 10.68 21.10
N ILE A 67 1.49 9.89 21.15
CA ILE A 67 1.42 8.44 21.30
C ILE A 67 0.85 8.03 22.67
N ASN A 68 1.14 8.79 23.73
CA ASN A 68 0.74 8.47 25.09
C ASN A 68 -0.73 8.86 25.35
N SER A 69 -1.08 10.12 25.08
CA SER A 69 -2.44 10.61 25.29
C SER A 69 -3.42 10.15 24.19
N GLY A 70 -2.95 10.03 22.94
CA GLY A 70 -3.78 9.83 21.75
C GLY A 70 -4.40 11.14 21.24
N GLU A 71 -4.02 12.27 21.80
CA GLU A 71 -4.49 13.58 21.35
C GLU A 71 -3.93 13.90 19.96
N THR A 72 -4.81 14.30 19.05
CA THR A 72 -4.45 14.67 17.67
C THR A 72 -4.56 16.17 17.48
N SER A 73 -3.55 16.76 16.85
CA SER A 73 -3.51 18.18 16.48
C SER A 73 -3.22 18.36 14.99
N GLN A 74 -3.86 19.36 14.38
CA GLN A 74 -3.60 19.77 13.00
C GLN A 74 -2.42 20.74 12.98
N ARG A 75 -1.40 20.42 12.17
CA ARG A 75 -0.14 21.20 12.10
C ARG A 75 -0.14 22.20 10.93
N THR A 76 -0.85 21.92 9.84
CA THR A 76 -1.01 22.82 8.69
C THR A 76 -2.48 23.17 8.49
N GLN A 77 -2.76 24.36 7.91
CA GLN A 77 -4.11 24.93 7.82
C GLN A 77 -4.41 25.31 6.35
N SER A 78 -4.34 24.33 5.42
CA SER A 78 -4.74 24.54 4.04
C SER A 78 -6.24 24.27 3.87
N ASP A 79 -6.89 25.07 3.02
CA ASP A 79 -8.25 24.91 2.55
C ASP A 79 -8.35 24.80 1.02
N THR A 80 -7.25 24.96 0.31
CA THR A 80 -7.15 24.93 -1.15
C THR A 80 -6.18 23.87 -1.67
N GLU A 81 -5.04 23.69 -1.02
CA GLU A 81 -3.96 22.81 -1.49
C GLU A 81 -3.79 21.59 -0.55
N SER A 82 -3.46 20.45 -1.13
CA SER A 82 -3.18 19.24 -0.36
C SER A 82 -1.74 19.22 0.17
N PHE A 83 -1.59 19.05 1.48
CA PHE A 83 -0.30 18.98 2.16
C PHE A 83 -0.04 17.57 2.69
N TYR A 84 1.10 16.99 2.31
CA TYR A 84 1.47 15.62 2.63
C TYR A 84 2.69 15.57 3.55
N ALA A 85 2.54 15.02 4.74
CA ALA A 85 3.64 14.82 5.70
C ALA A 85 4.74 13.95 5.10
N LEU A 86 5.99 14.35 5.29
CA LEU A 86 7.17 13.62 4.82
C LEU A 86 8.01 13.06 5.98
N SER A 87 8.36 13.90 6.95
CA SER A 87 9.18 13.50 8.09
C SER A 87 9.26 14.61 9.14
N TYR A 88 9.65 14.28 10.38
CA TYR A 88 10.19 15.27 11.31
C TYR A 88 11.61 15.66 10.94
N ILE A 89 11.98 16.91 11.24
CA ILE A 89 13.38 17.34 11.29
C ILE A 89 14.03 16.67 12.51
N PRO A 90 15.21 16.07 12.37
CA PRO A 90 15.91 15.44 13.48
C PRO A 90 16.13 16.39 14.67
N ASN A 91 15.84 15.90 15.87
CA ASN A 91 15.98 16.64 17.14
C ASN A 91 15.14 17.94 17.23
N SER A 92 14.07 18.04 16.45
CA SER A 92 13.14 19.17 16.44
C SER A 92 11.69 18.68 16.28
N ASN A 93 10.74 19.56 16.64
CA ASN A 93 9.32 19.38 16.33
C ASN A 93 8.91 19.98 14.96
N ALA A 94 9.87 20.51 14.23
CA ALA A 94 9.66 20.95 12.86
C ALA A 94 9.43 19.74 11.92
N LEU A 95 8.73 19.97 10.83
CA LEU A 95 8.32 18.92 9.89
C LEU A 95 8.69 19.29 8.45
N LEU A 96 8.98 18.28 7.64
CA LEU A 96 8.94 18.41 6.19
C LEU A 96 7.57 17.95 5.68
N TYR A 97 7.04 18.67 4.72
CA TYR A 97 5.85 18.26 3.97
C TYR A 97 5.99 18.59 2.48
N SER A 98 5.19 17.92 1.66
CA SER A 98 5.12 18.19 0.22
C SER A 98 3.77 18.77 -0.13
N ALA A 99 3.77 19.70 -1.10
CA ALA A 99 2.56 20.25 -1.70
C ALA A 99 2.85 20.70 -3.14
N ASP A 100 1.79 20.77 -3.95
CA ASP A 100 1.78 21.44 -5.24
C ASP A 100 0.80 22.62 -5.21
N LYS A 101 0.73 23.40 -6.26
CA LYS A 101 -0.17 24.57 -6.37
C LYS A 101 -1.26 24.30 -7.39
N GLY A 102 -2.53 24.32 -6.94
CA GLY A 102 -3.68 24.17 -7.84
C GLY A 102 -3.74 22.84 -8.60
N GLY A 103 -3.11 21.78 -8.10
CA GLY A 103 -3.06 20.47 -8.76
C GLY A 103 -2.17 20.46 -10.02
N ASN A 104 -1.17 21.34 -10.11
CA ASN A 104 -0.24 21.40 -11.25
C ASN A 104 0.78 20.26 -11.26
N GLU A 105 0.78 19.40 -10.23
CA GLU A 105 1.70 18.28 -10.05
C GLU A 105 3.20 18.67 -9.96
N ILE A 106 3.50 19.96 -9.79
CA ILE A 106 4.86 20.46 -9.50
C ILE A 106 5.01 20.51 -7.98
N SER A 107 5.34 19.36 -7.40
CA SER A 107 5.44 19.24 -5.94
C SER A 107 6.75 19.83 -5.45
N HIS A 108 6.65 20.68 -4.42
CA HIS A 108 7.78 21.23 -3.67
C HIS A 108 7.92 20.55 -2.31
N ILE A 109 9.09 20.73 -1.68
CA ILE A 109 9.37 20.32 -0.31
C ILE A 109 9.37 21.57 0.57
N TYR A 110 8.53 21.55 1.59
CA TYR A 110 8.37 22.66 2.54
C TYR A 110 8.86 22.25 3.93
N LEU A 111 9.45 23.22 4.62
CA LEU A 111 9.74 23.15 6.06
C LEU A 111 8.62 23.83 6.83
N LEU A 112 7.94 23.10 7.70
CA LEU A 112 7.03 23.63 8.71
C LEU A 112 7.80 23.78 10.01
N LYS A 113 8.04 25.04 10.43
CA LYS A 113 8.77 25.33 11.67
C LYS A 113 7.91 25.11 12.92
N GLU A 114 8.54 25.15 14.09
CA GLU A 114 7.84 24.95 15.37
C GLU A 114 6.82 26.05 15.67
N ASP A 115 7.04 27.28 15.15
CA ASP A 115 6.10 28.41 15.25
C ASP A 115 4.97 28.36 14.21
N ASN A 116 4.86 27.25 13.46
CA ASN A 116 3.95 27.01 12.36
C ASN A 116 4.18 27.92 11.12
N SER A 117 5.25 28.67 11.04
CA SER A 117 5.66 29.32 9.79
C SER A 117 6.23 28.28 8.80
N THR A 118 6.11 28.56 7.50
CA THR A 118 6.55 27.66 6.44
C THR A 118 7.63 28.28 5.57
N VAL A 119 8.56 27.47 5.08
CA VAL A 119 9.58 27.85 4.12
C VAL A 119 9.56 26.85 2.97
N ASP A 120 9.49 27.36 1.74
CA ASP A 120 9.67 26.54 0.54
C ASP A 120 11.17 26.28 0.35
N LEU A 121 11.57 25.02 0.42
CA LEU A 121 12.98 24.60 0.28
C LEU A 121 13.38 24.34 -1.17
N THR A 122 12.41 24.28 -2.10
CA THR A 122 12.61 24.04 -3.54
C THR A 122 11.77 25.03 -4.36
N PRO A 123 12.07 26.36 -4.26
CA PRO A 123 11.13 27.42 -4.66
C PRO A 123 11.10 27.73 -6.17
N GLU A 124 11.85 27.03 -7.01
CA GLU A 124 11.86 27.30 -8.45
C GLU A 124 10.53 26.86 -9.10
N GLU A 125 9.89 27.72 -9.86
CA GLU A 125 8.51 27.57 -10.36
C GLU A 125 8.25 26.26 -11.13
N THR A 126 9.25 25.74 -11.84
CA THR A 126 9.15 24.50 -12.63
C THR A 126 9.84 23.31 -11.96
N GLU A 127 10.42 23.52 -10.78
CA GLU A 127 11.12 22.46 -10.05
C GLU A 127 10.13 21.47 -9.41
N LYS A 128 10.15 20.24 -9.88
CA LYS A 128 9.46 19.12 -9.23
C LYS A 128 10.43 18.42 -8.30
N ALA A 129 10.18 18.48 -6.98
CA ALA A 129 11.03 17.89 -5.95
C ALA A 129 10.31 16.76 -5.21
N ARG A 130 11.06 15.70 -4.89
CA ARG A 130 10.57 14.53 -4.17
C ARG A 130 11.54 14.18 -3.05
N PHE A 131 11.05 14.19 -1.82
CA PHE A 131 11.82 13.71 -0.67
C PHE A 131 12.22 12.24 -0.89
N PHE A 132 13.51 11.95 -0.72
CA PHE A 132 14.05 10.63 -0.96
C PHE A 132 14.37 9.88 0.36
N GLY A 133 14.85 10.57 1.37
CA GLY A 133 15.18 10.01 2.68
C GLY A 133 16.22 10.80 3.44
N TRP A 134 16.46 10.40 4.67
CA TRP A 134 17.51 10.97 5.52
C TRP A 134 18.84 10.26 5.32
N SER A 135 19.95 11.01 5.46
CA SER A 135 21.26 10.38 5.67
C SER A 135 21.25 9.58 6.99
N LYS A 136 22.10 8.57 7.10
CA LYS A 136 22.18 7.72 8.31
C LYS A 136 22.38 8.53 9.59
N VAL A 137 23.25 9.54 9.53
CA VAL A 137 23.51 10.45 10.66
C VAL A 137 22.48 11.56 10.81
N ARG A 138 21.51 11.65 9.88
CA ARG A 138 20.38 12.60 9.88
C ARG A 138 20.76 14.07 9.99
N THR A 139 21.93 14.45 9.47
CA THR A 139 22.35 15.86 9.34
C THR A 139 21.93 16.47 8.01
N CYS A 140 21.50 15.64 7.06
CA CYS A 140 20.95 16.06 5.79
C CYS A 140 19.88 15.08 5.31
N PHE A 141 19.05 15.53 4.39
CA PHE A 141 18.18 14.66 3.63
C PHE A 141 18.52 14.67 2.16
N TYR A 142 18.15 13.60 1.47
CA TYR A 142 18.24 13.50 0.01
C TYR A 142 16.88 13.79 -0.61
N TYR A 143 16.92 14.39 -1.80
CA TYR A 143 15.72 14.58 -2.60
C TYR A 143 16.07 14.50 -4.09
N GLN A 144 15.11 14.09 -4.89
CA GLN A 144 15.22 14.09 -6.34
C GLN A 144 14.53 15.32 -6.90
N SER A 145 15.17 15.98 -7.87
CA SER A 145 14.64 17.18 -8.50
C SER A 145 15.01 17.27 -9.98
N ASN A 146 14.08 17.79 -10.78
CA ASN A 146 14.30 18.08 -12.19
C ASN A 146 14.75 19.53 -12.45
N LYS A 147 15.18 20.28 -11.44
CA LYS A 147 15.49 21.71 -11.56
C LYS A 147 16.57 22.04 -12.60
N ARG A 148 17.53 21.15 -12.83
CA ARG A 148 18.59 21.34 -13.82
C ARG A 148 18.10 21.10 -15.26
N ASP A 149 17.28 20.06 -15.45
CA ASP A 149 16.73 19.64 -16.75
C ASP A 149 15.37 18.95 -16.50
N GLU A 150 14.29 19.50 -17.07
CA GLU A 150 12.91 19.01 -16.89
C GLU A 150 12.72 17.53 -17.24
N ARG A 151 13.62 16.94 -18.07
CA ARG A 151 13.56 15.55 -18.51
C ARG A 151 14.11 14.58 -17.49
N PHE A 152 14.96 15.02 -16.56
CA PHE A 152 15.73 14.15 -15.67
C PHE A 152 15.61 14.58 -14.22
N PHE A 153 15.45 13.60 -13.35
CA PHE A 153 15.54 13.80 -11.92
C PHE A 153 16.97 13.54 -11.46
N ASP A 154 17.64 14.56 -10.99
CA ASP A 154 18.93 14.48 -10.33
C ASP A 154 18.75 14.16 -8.85
N LEU A 155 19.80 13.64 -8.20
CA LEU A 155 19.84 13.48 -6.75
C LEU A 155 20.57 14.66 -6.12
N TYR A 156 19.91 15.30 -5.20
CA TYR A 156 20.48 16.37 -4.36
C TYR A 156 20.47 15.95 -2.89
N LYS A 157 21.35 16.54 -2.09
CA LYS A 157 21.24 16.56 -0.64
C LYS A 157 21.09 17.98 -0.12
N MET A 158 20.36 18.12 0.97
CA MET A 158 20.14 19.40 1.67
C MET A 158 20.49 19.22 3.14
N LYS A 159 21.43 20.01 3.64
CA LYS A 159 21.81 19.97 5.05
C LYS A 159 20.78 20.70 5.90
N VAL A 160 20.48 20.13 7.07
CA VAL A 160 19.66 20.79 8.08
C VAL A 160 20.34 22.09 8.51
N ASP A 161 19.55 23.16 8.69
CA ASP A 161 19.94 24.50 9.08
C ASP A 161 20.68 25.36 8.00
N GLU A 162 21.30 24.75 7.01
CA GLU A 162 21.88 25.47 5.86
C GLU A 162 20.85 25.66 4.74
N TRP A 163 20.08 24.62 4.47
CA TRP A 163 19.03 24.54 3.44
C TRP A 163 19.52 24.83 2.00
N ASP A 164 20.82 24.67 1.76
CA ASP A 164 21.42 24.82 0.45
C ASP A 164 21.51 23.47 -0.28
N PRO A 165 21.04 23.37 -1.53
CA PRO A 165 21.07 22.13 -2.31
C PRO A 165 22.49 21.81 -2.81
N ILE A 166 22.92 20.57 -2.60
CA ILE A 166 24.19 20.03 -3.10
C ILE A 166 23.88 18.91 -4.09
N LEU A 167 24.29 19.06 -5.35
CA LEU A 167 24.16 18.01 -6.37
C LEU A 167 25.04 16.80 -6.04
N MET A 168 24.44 15.62 -5.90
CA MET A 168 25.09 14.34 -5.62
C MET A 168 25.27 13.50 -6.86
N TYR A 169 24.23 13.43 -7.69
CA TYR A 169 24.23 12.66 -8.92
C TYR A 169 23.50 13.43 -10.02
N GLU A 170 24.19 13.69 -11.11
CA GLU A 170 23.67 14.30 -12.32
C GLU A 170 23.15 13.21 -13.26
N ASN A 171 21.85 13.14 -13.47
CA ASN A 171 21.20 12.18 -14.33
C ASN A 171 21.22 12.65 -15.79
N GLN A 172 22.00 11.99 -16.64
CA GLN A 172 22.10 12.28 -18.08
C GLN A 172 21.57 11.14 -18.96
N GLN A 173 21.28 9.97 -18.36
CA GLN A 173 20.98 8.73 -19.09
C GLN A 173 19.60 8.14 -18.74
N ASN A 174 18.74 8.93 -18.10
CA ASN A 174 17.43 8.49 -17.59
C ASN A 174 17.57 7.30 -16.62
N LEU A 175 18.53 7.40 -15.70
CA LEU A 175 18.77 6.45 -14.62
C LEU A 175 18.08 6.97 -13.35
N SER A 176 17.10 6.24 -12.84
CA SER A 176 16.45 6.58 -11.58
C SER A 176 17.28 6.13 -10.38
N VAL A 177 17.53 7.03 -9.43
CA VAL A 177 18.20 6.65 -8.16
C VAL A 177 17.20 5.90 -7.29
N GLU A 178 17.57 4.68 -6.87
CA GLU A 178 16.74 3.80 -6.05
C GLU A 178 17.21 3.79 -4.59
N SER A 179 18.51 3.94 -4.34
CA SER A 179 19.07 3.93 -2.98
C SER A 179 20.46 4.59 -2.94
N VAL A 180 20.82 5.08 -1.76
CA VAL A 180 22.12 5.69 -1.45
C VAL A 180 22.72 4.94 -0.26
N SER A 181 23.99 4.52 -0.36
CA SER A 181 24.70 3.91 0.77
C SER A 181 24.97 4.92 1.90
N ASN A 182 25.07 4.44 3.14
CA ASN A 182 25.25 5.29 4.30
C ASN A 182 26.51 6.18 4.26
N ASN A 183 27.57 5.73 3.56
CA ASN A 183 28.79 6.47 3.33
C ASN A 183 28.78 7.36 2.07
N GLU A 184 27.62 7.47 1.38
CA GLU A 184 27.41 8.25 0.14
C GLU A 184 28.34 7.83 -1.03
N ARG A 185 29.00 6.68 -0.94
CA ARG A 185 29.86 6.19 -1.98
C ARG A 185 29.10 5.49 -3.10
N TYR A 186 28.10 4.69 -2.76
CA TYR A 186 27.39 3.86 -3.72
C TYR A 186 25.96 4.30 -3.89
N PHE A 187 25.48 4.34 -5.15
CA PHE A 187 24.09 4.56 -5.50
C PHE A 187 23.59 3.36 -6.29
N LEU A 188 22.40 2.87 -5.97
CA LEU A 188 21.69 1.92 -6.80
C LEU A 188 20.82 2.68 -7.78
N LEU A 189 20.94 2.35 -9.05
CA LEU A 189 20.26 3.02 -10.14
C LEU A 189 19.47 2.01 -10.97
N SER A 190 18.32 2.42 -11.51
CA SER A 190 17.52 1.61 -12.42
C SER A 190 17.27 2.33 -13.73
N LYS A 191 17.14 1.56 -14.82
CA LYS A 191 16.73 2.04 -16.14
C LYS A 191 15.64 1.14 -16.69
N TYR A 192 14.43 1.66 -16.74
CA TYR A 192 13.29 0.92 -17.26
C TYR A 192 13.41 0.73 -18.76
N THR A 193 13.22 -0.51 -19.23
CA THR A 193 13.20 -0.92 -20.63
C THR A 193 11.78 -1.23 -21.11
N THR A 194 10.93 -1.73 -20.22
CA THR A 194 9.47 -1.91 -20.40
C THR A 194 8.76 -1.62 -19.09
N THR A 195 7.44 -1.79 -19.04
CA THR A 195 6.66 -1.67 -17.80
C THR A 195 6.97 -2.77 -16.76
N SER A 196 7.59 -3.89 -17.20
CA SER A 196 7.87 -5.07 -16.36
C SER A 196 9.35 -5.44 -16.29
N THR A 197 10.22 -4.69 -16.95
CA THR A 197 11.67 -5.00 -16.99
C THR A 197 12.50 -3.73 -16.90
N ASN A 198 13.59 -3.80 -16.15
CA ASN A 198 14.57 -2.74 -16.04
C ASN A 198 15.99 -3.30 -15.88
N ASP A 199 16.98 -2.52 -16.28
CA ASP A 199 18.36 -2.76 -15.93
C ASP A 199 18.67 -2.14 -14.57
N PHE A 200 19.55 -2.77 -13.80
CA PHE A 200 19.93 -2.36 -12.46
C PHE A 200 21.43 -2.16 -12.36
N TYR A 201 21.86 -1.06 -11.74
CA TYR A 201 23.25 -0.63 -11.74
C TYR A 201 23.72 -0.23 -10.34
N LEU A 202 24.99 -0.49 -10.06
CA LEU A 202 25.73 0.08 -8.95
C LEU A 202 26.63 1.21 -9.49
N PHE A 203 26.46 2.41 -8.98
CA PHE A 203 27.28 3.57 -9.29
C PHE A 203 28.21 3.89 -8.13
N ASP A 204 29.51 3.93 -8.36
CA ASP A 204 30.52 4.37 -7.39
C ASP A 204 30.74 5.88 -7.56
N ASN A 205 30.28 6.67 -6.59
CA ASN A 205 30.35 8.13 -6.61
C ASN A 205 31.78 8.68 -6.51
N GLN A 206 32.74 7.89 -5.98
CA GLN A 206 34.14 8.30 -5.88
C GLN A 206 34.89 8.10 -7.20
N THR A 207 34.73 6.94 -7.82
CA THR A 207 35.41 6.59 -9.08
C THR A 207 34.62 6.97 -10.31
N ARG A 208 33.33 7.32 -10.16
CA ARG A 208 32.34 7.57 -11.21
C ARG A 208 32.07 6.35 -12.10
N ALA A 209 32.45 5.17 -11.64
CA ALA A 209 32.19 3.92 -12.35
C ALA A 209 30.73 3.52 -12.24
N LEU A 210 30.13 3.10 -13.36
CA LEU A 210 28.79 2.53 -13.44
C LEU A 210 28.91 1.06 -13.81
N THR A 211 28.47 0.18 -12.91
CA THR A 211 28.53 -1.28 -13.10
C THR A 211 27.12 -1.83 -13.20
N GLN A 212 26.78 -2.52 -14.28
CA GLN A 212 25.52 -3.23 -14.38
C GLN A 212 25.56 -4.45 -13.46
N VAL A 213 24.56 -4.59 -12.60
CA VAL A 213 24.42 -5.69 -11.64
C VAL A 213 23.23 -6.59 -11.97
N SER A 214 22.34 -6.15 -12.86
CA SER A 214 21.27 -7.01 -13.41
C SER A 214 21.89 -8.12 -14.27
N ASP A 215 21.51 -9.37 -13.99
CA ASP A 215 22.07 -10.60 -14.59
C ASP A 215 21.06 -11.32 -15.50
N GLY A 216 19.91 -10.71 -15.78
CA GLY A 216 18.86 -11.26 -16.63
C GLY A 216 17.72 -10.28 -16.90
N ALA A 217 16.85 -10.64 -17.84
CA ALA A 217 15.66 -9.87 -18.14
C ALA A 217 14.57 -10.08 -17.08
N GLY A 218 14.25 -9.05 -16.34
CA GLY A 218 13.25 -9.06 -15.28
C GLY A 218 13.10 -7.70 -14.62
N SER A 219 12.33 -7.66 -13.56
CA SER A 219 12.18 -6.51 -12.69
C SER A 219 13.28 -6.50 -11.62
N TYR A 220 13.76 -5.30 -11.29
CA TYR A 220 14.69 -5.08 -10.18
C TYR A 220 14.24 -3.86 -9.40
N SER A 221 14.25 -3.93 -8.08
CA SER A 221 14.05 -2.80 -7.19
C SER A 221 14.94 -2.89 -5.97
N SER A 222 15.38 -1.74 -5.46
CA SER A 222 16.25 -1.70 -4.29
C SER A 222 15.51 -2.08 -3.01
N ALA A 223 16.19 -2.81 -2.13
CA ALA A 223 15.81 -3.06 -0.74
C ALA A 223 16.85 -2.51 0.25
N GLY A 224 17.67 -1.54 -0.19
CA GLY A 224 18.64 -0.79 0.61
C GLY A 224 20.03 -1.40 0.70
N PHE A 225 20.90 -0.73 1.44
CA PHE A 225 22.26 -1.15 1.76
C PHE A 225 22.35 -1.66 3.20
N SER A 226 23.35 -2.51 3.47
CA SER A 226 23.79 -2.82 4.83
C SER A 226 24.47 -1.61 5.48
N ASP A 227 24.45 -1.53 6.81
CA ASP A 227 25.07 -0.43 7.55
C ASP A 227 26.58 -0.28 7.32
N ASP A 228 27.27 -1.38 7.10
CA ASP A 228 28.69 -1.41 6.80
C ASP A 228 29.03 -1.06 5.33
N ASN A 229 27.98 -0.88 4.47
CA ASN A 229 28.07 -0.55 3.05
C ASN A 229 28.82 -1.60 2.20
N THR A 230 28.90 -2.84 2.66
CA THR A 230 29.54 -3.93 1.89
C THR A 230 28.55 -4.69 1.04
N THR A 231 27.27 -4.63 1.39
CA THR A 231 26.20 -5.40 0.76
C THR A 231 25.03 -4.49 0.45
N PHE A 232 24.36 -4.72 -0.66
CA PHE A 232 23.04 -4.20 -0.91
C PHE A 232 22.02 -5.32 -1.13
N PHE A 233 20.76 -4.98 -0.92
CA PHE A 233 19.66 -5.90 -1.10
C PHE A 233 18.76 -5.41 -2.23
N PHE A 234 18.17 -6.35 -2.97
CA PHE A 234 17.27 -6.04 -4.06
C PHE A 234 16.24 -7.14 -4.27
N ILE A 235 15.13 -6.77 -4.88
CA ILE A 235 14.04 -7.67 -5.22
C ILE A 235 14.07 -7.84 -6.73
N THR A 236 13.90 -9.07 -7.21
CA THR A 236 13.89 -9.41 -8.63
C THR A 236 13.00 -10.61 -8.90
N ASP A 237 12.48 -10.71 -10.12
CA ASP A 237 11.75 -11.88 -10.63
C ASP A 237 12.59 -12.69 -11.64
N VAL A 238 13.88 -12.40 -11.79
CA VAL A 238 14.76 -13.09 -12.74
C VAL A 238 14.90 -14.57 -12.38
N GLY A 239 14.62 -15.44 -13.34
CA GLY A 239 14.69 -16.89 -13.16
C GLY A 239 13.56 -17.51 -12.36
N LYS A 240 12.59 -16.75 -11.86
CA LYS A 240 11.43 -17.22 -11.08
C LYS A 240 10.12 -16.61 -11.58
N GLU A 241 9.01 -17.21 -11.17
CA GLU A 241 7.68 -16.72 -11.47
C GLU A 241 7.31 -15.53 -10.59
N PHE A 242 7.64 -15.58 -9.30
CA PHE A 242 7.38 -14.53 -8.33
C PHE A 242 8.65 -13.79 -7.95
N ALA A 243 8.50 -12.51 -7.65
CA ALA A 243 9.60 -11.65 -7.20
C ALA A 243 10.08 -12.10 -5.80
N TYR A 244 11.39 -12.10 -5.61
CA TYR A 244 12.07 -12.59 -4.41
C TYR A 244 13.23 -11.68 -4.01
N LEU A 245 13.66 -11.73 -2.75
CA LEU A 245 14.71 -10.90 -2.17
C LEU A 245 16.08 -11.56 -2.29
N LYS A 246 17.07 -10.80 -2.79
CA LYS A 246 18.48 -11.18 -2.87
C LYS A 246 19.38 -10.18 -2.16
N SER A 247 20.58 -10.63 -1.82
CA SER A 247 21.71 -9.78 -1.47
C SER A 247 22.75 -9.78 -2.59
N TYR A 248 23.57 -8.73 -2.62
CA TYR A 248 24.74 -8.60 -3.50
C TYR A 248 25.90 -8.03 -2.68
N GLU A 249 26.98 -8.80 -2.55
CA GLU A 249 28.24 -8.36 -1.92
C GLU A 249 29.05 -7.54 -2.93
N ILE A 250 29.34 -6.29 -2.62
CA ILE A 250 29.89 -5.31 -3.58
C ILE A 250 31.29 -5.71 -4.07
N GLU A 251 32.16 -6.21 -3.19
CA GLU A 251 33.53 -6.52 -3.52
C GLU A 251 33.64 -7.79 -4.39
N SER A 252 32.92 -8.83 -4.04
CA SER A 252 33.01 -10.14 -4.71
C SER A 252 32.02 -10.32 -5.87
N GLY A 253 30.95 -9.53 -5.89
CA GLY A 253 29.82 -9.72 -6.79
C GLY A 253 28.96 -10.94 -6.46
N LYS A 254 29.18 -11.59 -5.30
CA LYS A 254 28.40 -12.75 -4.85
C LYS A 254 26.97 -12.35 -4.55
N GLN A 255 26.03 -13.17 -5.04
CA GLN A 255 24.60 -12.98 -4.79
C GLN A 255 24.04 -14.18 -4.02
N GLU A 256 23.14 -13.90 -3.09
CA GLU A 256 22.45 -14.93 -2.32
C GLU A 256 20.95 -14.65 -2.23
N VAL A 257 20.12 -15.70 -2.21
CA VAL A 257 18.69 -15.57 -1.95
C VAL A 257 18.48 -15.38 -0.46
N ILE A 258 17.83 -14.29 -0.08
CA ILE A 258 17.52 -13.97 1.33
C ILE A 258 16.11 -14.43 1.70
N TYR A 259 15.14 -14.24 0.78
CA TYR A 259 13.77 -14.65 1.03
C TYR A 259 13.02 -14.88 -0.29
N GLU A 260 12.19 -15.92 -0.31
CA GLU A 260 11.29 -16.24 -1.42
C GLU A 260 9.97 -16.81 -0.90
N SER A 261 8.91 -16.66 -1.68
CA SER A 261 7.60 -17.22 -1.41
C SER A 261 6.87 -17.59 -2.70
N ASP A 262 5.70 -18.20 -2.60
CA ASP A 262 4.81 -18.50 -3.73
C ASP A 262 4.01 -17.26 -4.20
N TRP A 263 4.40 -16.05 -3.75
CA TRP A 263 3.83 -14.76 -4.09
C TRP A 263 4.92 -13.69 -4.21
N ASP A 264 4.58 -12.56 -4.89
CA ASP A 264 5.54 -11.48 -5.11
C ASP A 264 5.98 -10.80 -3.81
N VAL A 265 7.28 -10.80 -3.53
CA VAL A 265 7.87 -9.87 -2.57
C VAL A 265 7.79 -8.46 -3.17
N MET A 266 7.03 -7.56 -2.53
CA MET A 266 6.81 -6.19 -2.99
C MET A 266 7.89 -5.22 -2.53
N TYR A 267 8.32 -5.37 -1.29
CA TYR A 267 9.35 -4.53 -0.67
C TYR A 267 10.03 -5.26 0.48
N SER A 268 11.23 -4.81 0.79
CA SER A 268 11.94 -5.18 2.01
C SER A 268 12.81 -4.02 2.47
N TYR A 269 13.00 -3.91 3.78
CA TYR A 269 13.94 -2.96 4.37
C TYR A 269 14.46 -3.49 5.71
N LEU A 270 15.61 -2.96 6.13
CA LEU A 270 16.20 -3.20 7.43
C LEU A 270 15.75 -2.12 8.43
N SER A 271 15.55 -2.49 9.69
CA SER A 271 15.37 -1.53 10.77
C SER A 271 16.64 -0.71 11.02
N GLU A 272 16.55 0.38 11.79
CA GLU A 272 17.66 1.35 11.97
C GLU A 272 18.95 0.71 12.48
N LYS A 273 18.86 -0.32 13.36
CA LYS A 273 20.00 -1.04 13.93
C LYS A 273 20.22 -2.41 13.27
N GLU A 274 19.52 -2.68 12.17
CA GLU A 274 19.54 -3.95 11.45
C GLU A 274 19.14 -5.18 12.29
N THR A 275 18.44 -4.97 13.42
CA THR A 275 17.89 -6.08 14.21
C THR A 275 16.78 -6.80 13.46
N TYR A 276 15.97 -6.05 12.71
CA TYR A 276 14.79 -6.58 12.02
C TYR A 276 14.87 -6.33 10.51
N ARG A 277 14.45 -7.35 9.76
CA ARG A 277 14.11 -7.23 8.33
C ARG A 277 12.61 -7.32 8.15
N VAL A 278 12.05 -6.33 7.52
CA VAL A 278 10.64 -6.31 7.13
C VAL A 278 10.52 -6.72 5.68
N ILE A 279 9.57 -7.60 5.39
CA ILE A 279 9.27 -8.10 4.05
C ILE A 279 7.76 -8.00 3.83
N GLY A 280 7.35 -7.27 2.80
CA GLY A 280 5.95 -7.17 2.38
C GLY A 280 5.70 -8.05 1.16
N ILE A 281 4.69 -8.92 1.23
CA ILE A 281 4.34 -9.90 0.20
C ILE A 281 2.94 -9.57 -0.31
N ASN A 282 2.74 -9.63 -1.63
CA ASN A 282 1.42 -9.49 -2.26
C ASN A 282 0.75 -10.87 -2.37
N GLU A 283 0.11 -11.30 -1.31
CA GLU A 283 -0.56 -12.59 -1.26
C GLU A 283 -2.04 -12.43 -1.66
N ASP A 284 -2.34 -12.81 -2.90
CA ASP A 284 -3.71 -12.86 -3.44
C ASP A 284 -4.52 -11.56 -3.23
N GLY A 285 -3.89 -10.42 -3.54
CA GLY A 285 -4.48 -9.10 -3.36
C GLY A 285 -4.51 -8.59 -1.91
N ARG A 286 -3.83 -9.26 -0.99
CA ARG A 286 -3.60 -8.82 0.39
C ARG A 286 -2.12 -8.55 0.63
N THR A 287 -1.82 -7.76 1.65
CA THR A 287 -0.45 -7.66 2.14
C THR A 287 -0.25 -8.68 3.25
N ASN A 288 0.67 -9.60 3.04
CA ASN A 288 1.23 -10.43 4.10
C ASN A 288 2.58 -9.85 4.51
N LEU A 289 2.81 -9.68 5.81
CA LEU A 289 4.03 -9.10 6.37
C LEU A 289 4.81 -10.17 7.13
N VAL A 290 6.07 -10.30 6.76
CA VAL A 290 7.06 -11.10 7.48
C VAL A 290 8.08 -10.16 8.09
N ILE A 291 8.35 -10.31 9.38
CA ILE A 291 9.41 -9.60 10.09
C ILE A 291 10.35 -10.63 10.68
N LEU A 292 11.59 -10.58 10.22
CA LEU A 292 12.65 -11.46 10.68
C LEU A 292 13.50 -10.72 11.72
N ASP A 293 13.64 -11.30 12.89
CA ASP A 293 14.70 -10.97 13.83
C ASP A 293 15.99 -11.60 13.32
N ILE A 294 16.88 -10.78 12.76
CA ILE A 294 18.11 -11.24 12.09
C ILE A 294 19.09 -11.86 13.09
N ASN A 295 19.12 -11.34 14.32
CA ASN A 295 20.05 -11.79 15.35
C ASN A 295 19.68 -13.19 15.90
N ASN A 296 18.39 -13.49 15.96
CA ASN A 296 17.86 -14.72 16.53
C ASN A 296 17.40 -15.73 15.46
N ASP A 297 17.41 -15.34 14.18
CA ASP A 297 16.89 -16.13 13.06
C ASP A 297 15.45 -16.62 13.31
N THR A 298 14.59 -15.70 13.77
CA THR A 298 13.19 -16.01 14.11
C THR A 298 12.25 -14.97 13.51
N GLU A 299 11.02 -15.41 13.26
CA GLU A 299 9.95 -14.48 12.83
C GLU A 299 9.28 -13.82 14.03
N VAL A 300 9.04 -12.51 13.93
CA VAL A 300 8.31 -11.75 14.94
C VAL A 300 6.81 -11.95 14.75
N ASN A 301 6.16 -12.51 15.77
CA ASN A 301 4.71 -12.69 15.77
C ASN A 301 3.99 -11.44 16.27
N PHE A 302 2.98 -10.98 15.53
CA PHE A 302 2.10 -9.90 15.94
C PHE A 302 0.85 -10.41 16.65
N PRO A 303 0.31 -9.62 17.60
CA PRO A 303 -1.01 -9.90 18.13
C PRO A 303 -2.07 -9.69 17.03
N GLU A 304 -3.14 -10.48 17.08
CA GLU A 304 -4.29 -10.29 16.20
C GLU A 304 -4.97 -8.94 16.46
N ILE A 305 -5.27 -8.21 15.38
CA ILE A 305 -5.96 -6.92 15.44
C ILE A 305 -7.36 -7.09 14.85
N GLN A 306 -8.39 -6.90 15.69
CA GLN A 306 -9.79 -7.13 15.31
C GLN A 306 -10.30 -6.24 14.18
N ASP A 307 -9.73 -5.02 14.02
CA ASP A 307 -10.19 -4.04 13.02
C ASP A 307 -9.77 -4.36 11.58
N GLY A 308 -8.87 -5.31 11.37
CA GLY A 308 -8.39 -5.69 10.04
C GLY A 308 -6.99 -6.28 10.01
N SER A 309 -6.43 -6.32 8.81
CA SER A 309 -5.06 -6.78 8.55
C SER A 309 -4.06 -5.62 8.63
N ILE A 310 -2.82 -5.94 8.96
CA ILE A 310 -1.71 -4.99 8.90
C ILE A 310 -1.30 -4.83 7.44
N ASN A 311 -1.45 -3.63 6.88
CA ASN A 311 -1.12 -3.34 5.49
C ASN A 311 0.32 -2.84 5.31
N SER A 312 0.85 -2.15 6.32
CA SER A 312 2.24 -1.68 6.35
C SER A 312 2.69 -1.41 7.78
N ILE A 313 4.01 -1.44 7.97
CA ILE A 313 4.64 -1.09 9.25
C ILE A 313 5.77 -0.09 9.04
N SER A 314 6.16 0.58 10.12
CA SER A 314 7.38 1.36 10.22
C SER A 314 7.95 1.18 11.63
N ILE A 315 9.18 0.70 11.72
CA ILE A 315 9.86 0.47 13.00
C ILE A 315 10.49 1.79 13.46
N SER A 316 10.34 2.13 14.73
CA SER A 316 10.95 3.32 15.32
C SER A 316 12.47 3.17 15.40
N LYS A 317 13.21 4.28 15.57
CA LYS A 317 14.67 4.28 15.69
C LYS A 317 15.20 3.47 16.88
N SER A 318 14.47 3.52 17.99
CA SER A 318 14.83 2.73 19.17
C SER A 318 14.65 1.23 18.94
N GLU A 319 13.83 0.87 17.93
CA GLU A 319 13.33 -0.48 17.66
C GLU A 319 12.47 -1.03 18.81
N GLU A 320 11.87 -0.13 19.59
CA GLU A 320 10.97 -0.50 20.68
C GLU A 320 9.50 -0.36 20.31
N LYS A 321 9.21 0.36 19.22
CA LYS A 321 7.85 0.65 18.76
C LYS A 321 7.70 0.42 17.26
N MET A 322 6.50 0.05 16.84
CA MET A 322 6.14 0.00 15.44
C MET A 322 4.85 0.80 15.20
N ARG A 323 4.85 1.63 14.20
CA ARG A 323 3.63 2.18 13.61
C ARG A 323 3.07 1.16 12.65
N LEU A 324 1.79 0.78 12.83
CA LEU A 324 1.08 -0.13 11.95
C LEU A 324 -0.03 0.64 11.21
N SER A 325 -0.18 0.38 9.93
CA SER A 325 -1.37 0.75 9.16
C SER A 325 -2.29 -0.45 9.11
N VAL A 326 -3.47 -0.35 9.73
CA VAL A 326 -4.42 -1.46 9.86
C VAL A 326 -5.74 -1.09 9.22
N GLY A 327 -6.25 -1.95 8.36
CA GLY A 327 -7.53 -1.75 7.70
C GLY A 327 -8.09 -3.06 7.14
N SER A 328 -9.32 -2.99 6.66
CA SER A 328 -10.01 -4.11 6.01
C SER A 328 -10.92 -3.59 4.91
N SER A 329 -11.65 -4.45 4.24
CA SER A 329 -12.67 -4.02 3.29
C SER A 329 -13.86 -3.30 3.95
N LYS A 330 -14.06 -3.47 5.27
CA LYS A 330 -15.12 -2.81 6.06
C LYS A 330 -14.63 -1.58 6.84
N ASN A 331 -13.33 -1.40 6.96
CA ASN A 331 -12.75 -0.37 7.82
C ASN A 331 -11.60 0.31 7.08
N PRO A 332 -11.69 1.61 6.78
CA PRO A 332 -10.57 2.35 6.21
C PRO A 332 -9.34 2.25 7.10
N SER A 333 -8.15 2.36 6.52
CA SER A 333 -6.90 2.21 7.27
C SER A 333 -6.77 3.23 8.40
N ASN A 334 -6.32 2.74 9.55
CA ASN A 334 -6.03 3.51 10.76
C ASN A 334 -4.57 3.30 11.17
N ILE A 335 -4.02 4.27 11.89
CA ILE A 335 -2.71 4.16 12.52
C ILE A 335 -2.86 3.49 13.89
N TYR A 336 -2.07 2.46 14.12
CA TYR A 336 -1.87 1.79 15.39
C TYR A 336 -0.42 1.91 15.80
N LEU A 337 -0.20 1.99 17.09
CA LEU A 337 1.09 1.79 17.72
C LEU A 337 1.16 0.37 18.27
N TYR A 338 2.26 -0.32 17.99
CA TYR A 338 2.64 -1.56 18.66
C TYR A 338 3.90 -1.30 19.50
N ASP A 339 3.78 -1.54 20.79
CA ASP A 339 4.90 -1.49 21.74
C ASP A 339 5.50 -2.88 21.86
N MET A 340 6.74 -3.03 21.41
CA MET A 340 7.41 -4.32 21.31
C MET A 340 7.82 -4.89 22.68
N LYS A 341 8.03 -4.03 23.67
CA LYS A 341 8.39 -4.46 25.02
C LYS A 341 7.20 -5.02 25.78
N SER A 342 6.06 -4.35 25.69
CA SER A 342 4.85 -4.75 26.40
C SER A 342 3.95 -5.69 25.59
N ASN A 343 4.23 -5.90 24.30
CA ASN A 343 3.45 -6.67 23.34
C ASN A 343 1.98 -6.17 23.27
N ARG A 344 1.80 -4.83 23.21
CA ARG A 344 0.48 -4.19 23.20
C ARG A 344 0.31 -3.31 21.97
N THR A 345 -0.92 -3.34 21.45
CA THR A 345 -1.35 -2.43 20.39
C THR A 345 -2.25 -1.34 20.95
N LYS A 346 -2.12 -0.13 20.40
CA LYS A 346 -3.00 1.01 20.68
C LYS A 346 -3.44 1.63 19.36
N LYS A 347 -4.76 1.75 19.16
CA LYS A 347 -5.32 2.50 18.03
C LYS A 347 -5.14 4.00 18.28
N LEU A 348 -4.57 4.72 17.32
CA LEU A 348 -4.27 6.15 17.44
C LEU A 348 -5.23 7.02 16.61
N THR A 349 -5.89 6.47 15.58
CA THR A 349 -6.76 7.25 14.69
C THR A 349 -8.09 6.54 14.47
N GLN A 350 -9.11 7.30 14.05
CA GLN A 350 -10.43 6.77 13.67
C GLN A 350 -10.82 7.32 12.31
N SER A 351 -10.82 6.45 11.30
CA SER A 351 -11.01 6.82 9.90
C SER A 351 -12.44 6.61 9.38
N LEU A 352 -13.15 5.61 9.91
CA LEU A 352 -14.54 5.36 9.51
C LEU A 352 -15.45 6.48 10.03
N ASN A 353 -16.27 7.05 9.15
CA ASN A 353 -17.30 8.01 9.50
C ASN A 353 -18.24 7.41 10.55
N PRO A 354 -18.42 8.05 11.72
CA PRO A 354 -19.23 7.51 12.83
C PRO A 354 -20.72 7.39 12.50
N GLU A 355 -21.21 8.08 11.46
CA GLU A 355 -22.59 7.94 10.98
C GLU A 355 -22.85 6.65 10.18
N LEU A 356 -21.77 5.94 9.77
CA LEU A 356 -21.85 4.64 9.11
C LEU A 356 -21.81 3.51 10.15
N ASN A 357 -22.84 2.67 10.17
CA ASN A 357 -22.78 1.44 10.95
C ASN A 357 -21.93 0.39 10.24
N ALA A 358 -20.82 -0.03 10.87
CA ALA A 358 -19.90 -1.04 10.32
C ALA A 358 -20.58 -2.39 10.02
N ASP A 359 -21.70 -2.71 10.68
CA ASP A 359 -22.47 -3.93 10.40
C ASP A 359 -23.22 -3.88 9.07
N HIS A 360 -23.40 -2.68 8.50
CA HIS A 360 -23.99 -2.48 7.18
C HIS A 360 -22.94 -2.47 6.05
N LEU A 361 -21.65 -2.54 6.39
CA LEU A 361 -20.55 -2.65 5.43
C LEU A 361 -20.22 -4.12 5.13
N VAL A 362 -19.71 -4.39 3.95
CA VAL A 362 -19.52 -5.74 3.43
C VAL A 362 -18.04 -6.13 3.41
N ALA A 363 -17.75 -7.32 3.90
CA ALA A 363 -16.42 -7.92 3.74
C ALA A 363 -16.21 -8.36 2.29
N ALA A 364 -15.01 -8.12 1.78
CA ALA A 364 -14.58 -8.63 0.48
C ALA A 364 -14.17 -10.09 0.58
N GLU A 365 -14.48 -10.85 -0.45
CA GLU A 365 -14.06 -12.23 -0.64
C GLU A 365 -13.15 -12.31 -1.87
N VAL A 366 -12.06 -13.08 -1.78
CA VAL A 366 -11.27 -13.44 -2.96
C VAL A 366 -11.94 -14.65 -3.60
N VAL A 367 -12.31 -14.50 -4.88
CA VAL A 367 -12.95 -15.56 -5.67
C VAL A 367 -12.15 -15.82 -6.93
N ARG A 368 -12.37 -16.98 -7.54
CA ARG A 368 -11.80 -17.34 -8.84
C ARG A 368 -12.88 -17.89 -9.77
N PHE A 369 -12.70 -17.67 -11.05
CA PHE A 369 -13.55 -18.24 -12.08
C PHE A 369 -12.72 -18.60 -13.31
N SER A 370 -13.13 -19.67 -13.99
CA SER A 370 -12.49 -20.07 -15.25
C SER A 370 -12.90 -19.17 -16.40
N SER A 371 -11.93 -18.62 -17.13
CA SER A 371 -12.16 -17.80 -18.33
C SER A 371 -12.47 -18.67 -19.57
N PHE A 372 -12.60 -18.03 -20.74
CA PHE A 372 -12.97 -18.67 -22.01
C PHE A 372 -12.02 -19.79 -22.47
N ASP A 373 -10.79 -19.75 -22.01
CA ASP A 373 -9.70 -20.67 -22.35
C ASP A 373 -9.27 -21.58 -21.18
N GLY A 374 -10.02 -21.55 -20.08
CA GLY A 374 -9.77 -22.34 -18.89
C GLY A 374 -8.77 -21.71 -17.91
N LEU A 375 -8.27 -20.49 -18.19
CA LEU A 375 -7.42 -19.76 -17.24
C LEU A 375 -8.24 -19.35 -16.01
N GLU A 376 -7.73 -19.64 -14.81
CA GLU A 376 -8.34 -19.19 -13.56
C GLU A 376 -8.04 -17.70 -13.33
N ILE A 377 -9.11 -16.90 -13.30
CA ILE A 377 -9.05 -15.45 -13.11
C ILE A 377 -9.41 -15.11 -11.67
N PRO A 378 -8.50 -14.47 -10.92
CA PRO A 378 -8.79 -13.98 -9.58
C PRO A 378 -9.66 -12.72 -9.62
N ALA A 379 -10.51 -12.56 -8.62
CA ALA A 379 -11.33 -11.37 -8.46
C ALA A 379 -11.62 -11.09 -6.98
N ILE A 380 -11.90 -9.84 -6.67
CA ILE A 380 -12.36 -9.42 -5.36
C ILE A 380 -13.87 -9.21 -5.43
N TYR A 381 -14.61 -9.97 -4.63
CA TYR A 381 -16.06 -9.99 -4.67
C TYR A 381 -16.68 -9.36 -3.41
N TYR A 382 -17.71 -8.54 -3.62
CA TYR A 382 -18.50 -7.92 -2.56
C TYR A 382 -19.97 -8.28 -2.76
N LYS A 383 -20.50 -9.10 -1.86
CA LYS A 383 -21.90 -9.52 -1.90
C LYS A 383 -22.74 -8.63 -1.00
N PRO A 384 -23.77 -7.93 -1.55
CA PRO A 384 -24.62 -7.09 -0.70
C PRO A 384 -25.41 -7.92 0.33
N LEU A 385 -25.56 -7.37 1.51
CA LEU A 385 -26.25 -8.05 2.63
C LEU A 385 -27.72 -8.38 2.31
N GLN A 386 -28.35 -7.62 1.39
CA GLN A 386 -29.72 -7.83 0.94
C GLN A 386 -29.86 -9.04 -0.02
N ALA A 387 -28.74 -9.49 -0.63
CA ALA A 387 -28.76 -10.49 -1.69
C ALA A 387 -29.18 -11.88 -1.16
N SER A 388 -30.22 -12.44 -1.74
CA SER A 388 -30.69 -13.80 -1.45
C SER A 388 -31.39 -14.41 -2.66
N LYS A 389 -31.64 -15.71 -2.64
CA LYS A 389 -32.44 -16.40 -3.71
C LYS A 389 -33.83 -15.77 -3.91
N ARG A 390 -34.43 -15.20 -2.86
CA ARG A 390 -35.74 -14.54 -2.90
C ARG A 390 -35.65 -13.05 -3.22
N ASN A 391 -34.49 -12.44 -3.02
CA ASN A 391 -34.22 -11.03 -3.35
C ASN A 391 -32.99 -10.95 -4.25
N LYS A 392 -33.21 -11.09 -5.55
CA LYS A 392 -32.16 -10.97 -6.55
C LYS A 392 -31.71 -9.52 -6.69
N VAL A 393 -30.40 -9.32 -6.83
CA VAL A 393 -29.77 -8.00 -6.87
C VAL A 393 -29.07 -7.75 -8.18
N PRO A 394 -28.95 -6.49 -8.64
CA PRO A 394 -28.10 -6.12 -9.76
C PRO A 394 -26.63 -6.35 -9.44
N ALA A 395 -25.78 -6.43 -10.46
CA ALA A 395 -24.36 -6.60 -10.28
C ALA A 395 -23.54 -5.70 -11.22
N LEU A 396 -22.30 -5.42 -10.83
CA LEU A 396 -21.33 -4.70 -11.63
C LEU A 396 -20.03 -5.49 -11.72
N VAL A 397 -19.49 -5.60 -12.91
CA VAL A 397 -18.09 -5.96 -13.14
C VAL A 397 -17.27 -4.69 -12.97
N TRP A 398 -16.36 -4.69 -12.01
CA TRP A 398 -15.45 -3.59 -11.75
C TRP A 398 -14.10 -3.89 -12.39
N VAL A 399 -13.60 -2.94 -13.21
CA VAL A 399 -12.34 -3.09 -13.95
C VAL A 399 -11.36 -2.04 -13.47
N HIS A 400 -10.20 -2.48 -12.98
CA HIS A 400 -9.13 -1.58 -12.56
C HIS A 400 -8.37 -1.00 -13.76
N GLY A 401 -7.65 0.10 -13.51
CA GLY A 401 -6.76 0.71 -14.50
C GLY A 401 -5.38 0.07 -14.57
N GLY A 402 -4.56 0.64 -15.44
CA GLY A 402 -3.16 0.24 -15.55
C GLY A 402 -2.65 0.14 -16.98
N PRO A 403 -2.83 -0.96 -17.74
CA PRO A 403 -3.56 -2.22 -17.49
C PRO A 403 -2.98 -3.12 -16.39
N GLY A 404 -1.67 -3.04 -16.13
CA GLY A 404 -0.98 -3.87 -15.13
C GLY A 404 -1.28 -3.57 -13.66
N GLY A 405 -2.42 -2.94 -13.36
CA GLY A 405 -2.88 -2.71 -11.99
C GLY A 405 -3.34 -3.99 -11.29
N GLN A 406 -3.91 -3.83 -10.10
CA GLN A 406 -4.53 -4.90 -9.33
C GLN A 406 -5.61 -4.30 -8.43
N THR A 407 -6.81 -4.88 -8.41
CA THR A 407 -7.76 -4.64 -7.33
C THR A 407 -7.34 -5.48 -6.13
N ARG A 408 -7.10 -4.82 -5.00
CA ARG A 408 -6.68 -5.46 -3.74
C ARG A 408 -7.82 -5.49 -2.73
N VAL A 409 -7.73 -6.38 -1.75
CA VAL A 409 -8.65 -6.39 -0.62
C VAL A 409 -8.41 -5.13 0.23
N GLY A 410 -9.40 -4.25 0.29
CA GLY A 410 -9.32 -2.99 1.01
C GLY A 410 -10.66 -2.26 1.08
N TYR A 411 -10.68 -1.14 1.77
CA TYR A 411 -11.85 -0.27 1.83
C TYR A 411 -11.87 0.67 0.62
N TYR A 412 -12.97 0.65 -0.11
CA TYR A 412 -13.24 1.55 -1.23
C TYR A 412 -14.60 2.21 -1.03
N SER A 413 -14.64 3.52 -0.79
CA SER A 413 -15.87 4.28 -0.51
C SER A 413 -16.96 4.05 -1.55
N LEU A 414 -16.62 4.11 -2.84
CA LEU A 414 -17.58 3.92 -3.92
C LEU A 414 -18.09 2.47 -3.99
N ILE A 415 -17.23 1.48 -3.78
CA ILE A 415 -17.64 0.06 -3.76
C ILE A 415 -18.59 -0.18 -2.59
N GLN A 416 -18.24 0.26 -1.38
CA GLN A 416 -19.09 0.09 -0.20
C GLN A 416 -20.43 0.83 -0.35
N TYR A 417 -20.45 2.01 -0.95
CA TYR A 417 -21.68 2.70 -1.30
C TYR A 417 -22.56 1.87 -2.25
N LEU A 418 -22.01 1.44 -3.39
CA LEU A 418 -22.76 0.65 -4.38
C LEU A 418 -23.30 -0.66 -3.78
N VAL A 419 -22.50 -1.32 -2.96
CA VAL A 419 -22.92 -2.55 -2.26
C VAL A 419 -24.02 -2.26 -1.24
N ASN A 420 -23.95 -1.16 -0.51
CA ASN A 420 -25.01 -0.72 0.40
C ASN A 420 -26.32 -0.40 -0.35
N GLN A 421 -26.22 0.14 -1.59
CA GLN A 421 -27.36 0.35 -2.48
C GLN A 421 -27.89 -0.96 -3.11
N GLY A 422 -27.25 -2.10 -2.83
CA GLY A 422 -27.71 -3.42 -3.26
C GLY A 422 -27.04 -3.97 -4.50
N TYR A 423 -25.97 -3.37 -5.02
CA TYR A 423 -25.21 -3.93 -6.14
C TYR A 423 -24.18 -4.95 -5.65
N ALA A 424 -24.15 -6.13 -6.25
CA ALA A 424 -23.00 -7.02 -6.10
C ALA A 424 -21.85 -6.51 -6.99
N ILE A 425 -20.62 -6.50 -6.46
CA ILE A 425 -19.44 -6.02 -7.19
C ILE A 425 -18.44 -7.16 -7.36
N LEU A 426 -18.08 -7.45 -8.60
CA LEU A 426 -16.99 -8.35 -8.95
C LEU A 426 -15.84 -7.53 -9.53
N ALA A 427 -14.83 -7.26 -8.74
CA ALA A 427 -13.63 -6.55 -9.17
C ALA A 427 -12.63 -7.57 -9.75
N VAL A 428 -12.56 -7.62 -11.06
CA VAL A 428 -11.80 -8.63 -11.81
C VAL A 428 -10.33 -8.22 -11.85
N ASN A 429 -9.44 -9.13 -11.48
CA ASN A 429 -8.01 -9.05 -11.79
C ASN A 429 -7.77 -9.89 -13.06
N ASN A 430 -8.09 -9.28 -14.21
CA ASN A 430 -7.92 -9.93 -15.51
C ASN A 430 -6.45 -10.29 -15.78
N ARG A 431 -6.20 -11.20 -16.73
CA ARG A 431 -4.83 -11.44 -17.19
C ARG A 431 -4.13 -10.12 -17.53
N GLY A 432 -2.86 -9.99 -17.20
CA GLY A 432 -2.12 -8.72 -17.21
C GLY A 432 -2.09 -7.99 -15.87
N SER A 433 -2.91 -8.39 -14.88
CA SER A 433 -2.86 -7.81 -13.53
C SER A 433 -1.59 -8.22 -12.79
N SER A 434 -1.02 -7.28 -12.01
CA SER A 434 0.14 -7.54 -11.13
C SER A 434 -0.24 -8.40 -9.91
N GLY A 435 0.77 -8.99 -9.26
CA GLY A 435 0.63 -9.73 -8.00
C GLY A 435 0.21 -11.18 -8.14
N TYR A 436 0.17 -11.71 -9.37
CA TYR A 436 -0.16 -13.10 -9.68
C TYR A 436 0.95 -13.80 -10.46
N GLY A 437 2.17 -13.30 -10.35
CA GLY A 437 3.35 -13.81 -11.02
C GLY A 437 3.61 -13.19 -12.38
N LYS A 438 4.85 -13.33 -12.83
CA LYS A 438 5.36 -12.73 -14.08
C LYS A 438 4.64 -13.22 -15.33
N SER A 439 4.31 -14.50 -15.40
CA SER A 439 3.62 -15.09 -16.55
C SER A 439 2.22 -14.51 -16.71
N PHE A 440 1.48 -14.38 -15.60
CA PHE A 440 0.14 -13.79 -15.59
C PHE A 440 0.19 -12.31 -15.96
N TYR A 441 1.14 -11.55 -15.42
CA TYR A 441 1.34 -10.13 -15.70
C TYR A 441 1.59 -9.84 -17.18
N LYS A 442 2.34 -10.70 -17.88
CA LYS A 442 2.70 -10.53 -19.30
C LYS A 442 1.64 -11.03 -20.29
N MET A 443 0.53 -11.61 -19.82
CA MET A 443 -0.46 -12.23 -20.72
C MET A 443 -1.22 -11.24 -21.60
N ASP A 444 -1.25 -9.96 -21.24
CA ASP A 444 -1.91 -8.91 -22.03
C ASP A 444 -0.92 -8.05 -22.83
N ASP A 445 0.38 -8.28 -22.73
CA ASP A 445 1.41 -7.55 -23.46
C ASP A 445 1.10 -7.53 -24.97
N ARG A 446 0.86 -6.32 -25.52
CA ARG A 446 0.48 -6.07 -26.92
C ARG A 446 -0.84 -6.74 -27.36
N ASN A 447 -1.70 -7.14 -26.42
CA ASN A 447 -2.98 -7.78 -26.66
C ASN A 447 -4.13 -7.15 -25.86
N HIS A 448 -4.00 -5.88 -25.51
CA HIS A 448 -4.98 -5.14 -24.72
C HIS A 448 -6.32 -5.06 -25.46
N GLY A 449 -7.44 -5.24 -24.75
CA GLY A 449 -8.80 -5.17 -25.27
C GLY A 449 -9.26 -6.44 -26.00
N ASP A 450 -8.52 -7.53 -25.91
CA ASP A 450 -8.92 -8.85 -26.46
C ASP A 450 -9.15 -9.88 -25.35
N LYS A 451 -8.08 -10.51 -24.84
CA LYS A 451 -8.19 -11.59 -23.87
C LYS A 451 -8.52 -11.08 -22.47
N ASP A 452 -7.95 -9.96 -22.06
CA ASP A 452 -8.25 -9.23 -20.85
C ASP A 452 -9.73 -8.80 -20.78
N LEU A 453 -10.27 -8.26 -21.88
CA LEU A 453 -11.70 -7.97 -21.99
C LEU A 453 -12.56 -9.24 -21.90
N LYS A 454 -12.12 -10.35 -22.50
CA LYS A 454 -12.84 -11.62 -22.39
C LYS A 454 -12.88 -12.14 -20.96
N ASP A 455 -11.84 -11.94 -20.16
CA ASP A 455 -11.86 -12.27 -18.72
C ASP A 455 -12.98 -11.51 -17.99
N CYS A 456 -13.14 -10.22 -18.28
CA CYS A 456 -14.25 -9.42 -17.73
C CYS A 456 -15.63 -9.95 -18.18
N ILE A 457 -15.76 -10.39 -19.45
CA ILE A 457 -17.00 -11.00 -19.97
C ILE A 457 -17.28 -12.32 -19.24
N TRP A 458 -16.27 -13.15 -18.95
CA TRP A 458 -16.44 -14.38 -18.18
C TRP A 458 -16.74 -14.09 -16.70
N GLY A 459 -16.22 -13.01 -16.12
CA GLY A 459 -16.66 -12.49 -14.83
C GLY A 459 -18.15 -12.19 -14.79
N LYS A 460 -18.71 -11.58 -15.85
CA LYS A 460 -20.18 -11.43 -16.00
C LYS A 460 -20.88 -12.80 -16.00
N LYS A 461 -20.37 -13.81 -16.70
CA LYS A 461 -20.98 -15.16 -16.72
C LYS A 461 -20.95 -15.79 -15.34
N TRP A 462 -19.83 -15.67 -14.60
CA TRP A 462 -19.73 -16.13 -13.23
C TRP A 462 -20.79 -15.47 -12.32
N LEU A 463 -21.05 -14.17 -12.49
CA LEU A 463 -22.11 -13.46 -11.77
C LEU A 463 -23.50 -14.03 -12.13
N GLN A 464 -23.74 -14.38 -13.40
CA GLN A 464 -25.00 -14.97 -13.84
C GLN A 464 -25.29 -16.35 -13.23
N GLU A 465 -24.27 -17.10 -12.83
CA GLU A 465 -24.39 -18.39 -12.16
C GLU A 465 -24.77 -18.25 -10.67
N GLN A 466 -24.65 -17.04 -10.09
CA GLN A 466 -25.01 -16.80 -8.69
C GLN A 466 -26.53 -16.69 -8.55
N ASN A 467 -27.15 -17.57 -7.75
CA ASN A 467 -28.59 -17.70 -7.63
C ASN A 467 -29.34 -16.45 -7.06
N TYR A 468 -28.58 -15.48 -6.55
CA TYR A 468 -29.05 -14.21 -5.99
C TYR A 468 -28.79 -13.00 -6.90
N ILE A 469 -28.23 -13.20 -8.09
CA ILE A 469 -28.03 -12.12 -9.07
C ILE A 469 -29.22 -12.05 -10.04
N ASP A 470 -29.66 -10.82 -10.34
CA ASP A 470 -30.57 -10.51 -11.41
C ASP A 470 -29.77 -10.48 -12.72
N THR A 471 -29.87 -11.55 -13.52
CA THR A 471 -29.08 -11.77 -14.74
C THR A 471 -29.31 -10.72 -15.82
N ASP A 472 -30.43 -10.01 -15.76
CA ASP A 472 -30.80 -8.96 -16.71
C ASP A 472 -30.27 -7.57 -16.31
N LYS A 473 -29.69 -7.47 -15.09
CA LYS A 473 -29.19 -6.21 -14.50
C LYS A 473 -27.72 -6.32 -14.12
N ILE A 474 -26.88 -6.64 -15.09
CA ILE A 474 -25.43 -6.68 -14.91
C ILE A 474 -24.79 -5.61 -15.79
N GLY A 475 -24.09 -4.67 -15.16
CA GLY A 475 -23.34 -3.60 -15.80
C GLY A 475 -21.84 -3.75 -15.64
N ILE A 476 -21.11 -2.79 -16.17
CA ILE A 476 -19.64 -2.66 -16.03
C ILE A 476 -19.30 -1.23 -15.59
N ILE A 477 -18.29 -1.10 -14.77
CA ILE A 477 -17.71 0.16 -14.32
C ILE A 477 -16.19 0.03 -14.22
N GLY A 478 -15.47 1.05 -14.59
CA GLY A 478 -14.01 1.09 -14.50
C GLY A 478 -13.49 2.52 -14.58
N GLY A 479 -12.19 2.67 -14.40
CA GLY A 479 -11.50 3.95 -14.50
C GLY A 479 -10.14 3.78 -15.16
N SER A 480 -9.64 4.85 -15.86
CA SER A 480 -8.41 4.87 -16.63
C SER A 480 -8.45 3.87 -17.80
N TYR A 481 -7.57 2.90 -17.81
CA TYR A 481 -7.50 1.90 -18.89
C TYR A 481 -8.75 1.01 -18.93
#